data_2b01c2433a09eb1338a2970e158ac42f
#
_entry.id   2b01c2433a09eb1338a2970e158ac42f
#
_cell.length_a   1.000
_cell.length_b   1.000
_cell.length_c   1.000
_cell.angle_alpha   90.00
_cell.angle_beta   90.00
_cell.angle_gamma   90.00
#
_symmetry.space_group_name_H-M   'P 1'
#
loop_
_entity.id
_entity.type
_entity.pdbx_description
1 polymer ?
#
loop_
_entity_poly.entity_id
_entity_poly.type
_entity_poly.pdbx_seq_one_letter_code
_entity_poly.pdbx_strand_id
1 'polypeptide(L)'
;MPGGRRTAGARARGEVMLLSMSRTQFQDVLRRHPELANAMVGVLSSRLDNTNAQTFRDLTEKNRQLQTAYDELKAAQEQLIEKERLEKELQVAAEIQMSILPDVLPSPDGYDFGGRILPARQVGGDFYDVFDLGNGKMGVLIGDVSDKGVPSAIFMARAHALIIAEADNSTSPGAVLRMVNEHITRLEKSTQFVTALYGVLDLLTGEFSYARAGHEPPLLIGERGDVHRLPHEPGMALGLWEDMLLDENSIRLAKGSLLVMFTDGMTDCRDPNGVPFGLERIKETMKELRSLPAQAACDRLFSTLMDYQNGAKQDDDVTLLAIHAK
;
A
#
# COMPACT_ATOMS: atom_id res chain seq x y z
N MET A 1 -23.86 9.28 70.96
CA MET A 1 -22.54 9.68 70.46
C MET A 1 -22.44 11.23 70.44
N PRO A 2 -21.51 11.83 71.09
CA PRO A 2 -21.38 13.28 71.08
C PRO A 2 -20.76 13.68 69.74
N GLY A 3 -21.41 14.56 68.98
CA GLY A 3 -20.84 15.25 67.84
C GLY A 3 -20.84 14.56 66.47
N GLY A 4 -21.70 13.58 66.22
CA GLY A 4 -21.82 12.95 64.90
C GLY A 4 -22.28 13.94 63.82
N ARG A 5 -21.43 14.18 62.79
CA ARG A 5 -21.82 14.94 61.62
C ARG A 5 -23.02 14.22 60.92
N ARG A 6 -23.99 14.99 60.46
CA ARG A 6 -25.04 14.44 59.60
C ARG A 6 -24.43 13.88 58.31
N THR A 7 -24.69 12.63 58.00
CA THR A 7 -24.17 11.92 56.84
C THR A 7 -25.09 12.05 55.62
N ALA A 8 -26.32 12.54 55.81
CA ALA A 8 -27.27 12.78 54.72
C ALA A 8 -28.15 14.00 55.03
N GLY A 9 -28.54 14.74 54.01
CA GLY A 9 -29.53 15.78 54.03
C GLY A 9 -30.91 15.23 53.65
N ALA A 10 -31.96 15.78 54.28
CA ALA A 10 -33.34 15.50 53.88
C ALA A 10 -33.93 16.73 53.18
N ARG A 11 -34.60 16.54 52.05
CA ARG A 11 -35.31 17.59 51.30
C ARG A 11 -36.76 17.22 51.16
N ALA A 12 -37.66 18.13 51.62
CA ALA A 12 -39.11 17.94 51.43
C ALA A 12 -39.49 18.09 49.96
N ARG A 13 -40.36 17.23 49.47
CA ARG A 13 -41.05 17.36 48.16
C ARG A 13 -42.54 17.51 48.49
N GLY A 14 -43.09 18.73 48.40
CA GLY A 14 -44.46 19.07 48.77
C GLY A 14 -44.65 19.42 50.25
N GLU A 15 -45.93 19.48 50.72
CA GLU A 15 -46.25 19.69 52.13
C GLU A 15 -45.85 18.51 52.98
N VAL A 16 -45.11 18.75 54.03
CA VAL A 16 -44.61 17.71 54.95
C VAL A 16 -44.87 18.09 56.38
N MET A 17 -45.54 17.25 57.14
CA MET A 17 -45.67 17.40 58.59
C MET A 17 -44.48 16.72 59.27
N LEU A 18 -43.76 17.44 60.08
CA LEU A 18 -42.59 16.96 60.81
C LEU A 18 -42.87 16.89 62.31
N LEU A 19 -42.59 15.77 62.90
CA LEU A 19 -42.45 15.62 64.33
C LEU A 19 -40.99 15.77 64.72
N SER A 20 -40.69 16.74 65.56
CA SER A 20 -39.35 16.92 66.09
C SER A 20 -39.24 16.45 67.53
N MET A 21 -38.15 15.82 67.86
CA MET A 21 -37.84 15.31 69.16
C MET A 21 -36.39 15.70 69.50
N SER A 22 -36.21 16.26 70.70
CA SER A 22 -34.83 16.54 71.15
C SER A 22 -34.11 15.24 71.54
N ARG A 23 -32.80 15.28 71.56
CA ARG A 23 -31.95 14.15 71.91
C ARG A 23 -32.28 13.59 73.30
N THR A 24 -32.51 14.46 74.26
CA THR A 24 -32.88 14.08 75.63
C THR A 24 -34.21 13.39 75.66
N GLN A 25 -35.23 13.92 74.96
CA GLN A 25 -36.54 13.28 74.83
C GLN A 25 -36.46 11.91 74.17
N PHE A 26 -35.65 11.80 73.13
CA PHE A 26 -35.42 10.52 72.45
C PHE A 26 -34.76 9.44 73.35
N GLN A 27 -33.74 9.85 74.13
CA GLN A 27 -33.11 8.97 75.10
C GLN A 27 -34.05 8.53 76.20
N ASP A 28 -34.92 9.42 76.69
CA ASP A 28 -35.92 9.09 77.69
C ASP A 28 -36.96 8.12 77.15
N VAL A 29 -37.41 8.27 75.90
CA VAL A 29 -38.31 7.32 75.24
C VAL A 29 -37.62 5.94 75.12
N LEU A 30 -36.37 5.85 74.71
CA LEU A 30 -35.66 4.58 74.60
C LEU A 30 -35.47 3.88 75.96
N ARG A 31 -35.31 4.65 77.07
CA ARG A 31 -35.20 4.12 78.42
C ARG A 31 -36.53 3.55 78.92
N ARG A 32 -37.61 4.19 78.56
CA ARG A 32 -38.97 3.76 78.97
C ARG A 32 -39.53 2.63 78.13
N HIS A 33 -39.07 2.51 76.92
CA HIS A 33 -39.53 1.52 75.93
C HIS A 33 -38.35 0.77 75.27
N PRO A 34 -37.72 -0.17 75.96
CA PRO A 34 -36.64 -0.97 75.45
C PRO A 34 -36.94 -1.72 74.14
N GLU A 35 -38.23 -2.09 73.95
CA GLU A 35 -38.75 -2.71 72.73
C GLU A 35 -38.49 -1.79 71.46
N LEU A 36 -38.58 -0.51 71.61
CA LEU A 36 -38.30 0.45 70.52
C LEU A 36 -36.83 0.43 70.16
N ALA A 37 -35.95 0.34 71.14
CA ALA A 37 -34.49 0.25 70.89
C ALA A 37 -34.17 -1.04 70.12
N ASN A 38 -34.73 -2.17 70.51
CA ASN A 38 -34.55 -3.45 69.82
C ASN A 38 -35.13 -3.41 68.40
N ALA A 39 -36.31 -2.83 68.17
CA ALA A 39 -36.89 -2.65 66.85
C ALA A 39 -36.00 -1.78 65.94
N MET A 40 -35.46 -0.69 66.48
CA MET A 40 -34.52 0.18 65.74
C MET A 40 -33.23 -0.55 65.38
N VAL A 41 -32.63 -1.30 66.26
CA VAL A 41 -31.47 -2.15 65.99
C VAL A 41 -31.77 -3.16 64.87
N GLY A 42 -32.93 -3.82 64.91
CA GLY A 42 -33.37 -4.74 63.88
C GLY A 42 -33.51 -4.07 62.50
N VAL A 43 -34.12 -2.87 62.44
CA VAL A 43 -34.24 -2.11 61.20
C VAL A 43 -32.88 -1.65 60.69
N LEU A 44 -31.98 -1.20 61.57
CA LEU A 44 -30.64 -0.78 61.18
C LEU A 44 -29.80 -1.96 60.69
N SER A 45 -29.84 -3.11 61.36
CA SER A 45 -29.16 -4.32 60.89
C SER A 45 -29.67 -4.78 59.54
N SER A 46 -31.00 -4.84 59.35
CA SER A 46 -31.58 -5.20 58.06
C SER A 46 -31.18 -4.23 56.92
N ARG A 47 -31.15 -2.91 57.21
CA ARG A 47 -30.64 -1.91 56.22
C ARG A 47 -29.18 -2.09 55.92
N LEU A 48 -28.35 -2.34 56.92
CA LEU A 48 -26.93 -2.59 56.75
C LEU A 48 -26.68 -3.84 55.88
N ASP A 49 -27.39 -4.94 56.20
CA ASP A 49 -27.29 -6.19 55.45
C ASP A 49 -27.70 -6.01 53.97
N ASN A 50 -28.82 -5.30 53.72
CA ASN A 50 -29.29 -5.02 52.38
C ASN A 50 -28.29 -4.13 51.60
N THR A 51 -27.75 -3.08 52.27
CA THR A 51 -26.73 -2.18 51.64
C THR A 51 -25.46 -2.95 51.34
N ASN A 52 -24.96 -3.76 52.27
CA ASN A 52 -23.79 -4.58 52.05
C ASN A 52 -23.99 -5.59 50.92
N ALA A 53 -25.13 -6.28 50.89
CA ALA A 53 -25.49 -7.22 49.81
C ALA A 53 -25.55 -6.54 48.43
N GLN A 54 -26.13 -5.32 48.37
CA GLN A 54 -26.17 -4.55 47.15
C GLN A 54 -24.76 -4.10 46.71
N THR A 55 -23.96 -3.51 47.62
CA THR A 55 -22.60 -3.09 47.34
C THR A 55 -21.71 -4.27 46.86
N PHE A 56 -21.90 -5.42 47.47
CA PHE A 56 -21.17 -6.64 47.09
C PHE A 56 -21.53 -7.11 45.66
N ARG A 57 -22.84 -7.09 45.31
CA ARG A 57 -23.29 -7.41 43.95
C ARG A 57 -22.74 -6.43 42.93
N ASP A 58 -22.81 -5.10 43.20
CA ASP A 58 -22.32 -4.08 42.31
C ASP A 58 -20.81 -4.19 42.12
N LEU A 59 -20.05 -4.49 43.22
CA LEU A 59 -18.61 -4.70 43.12
C LEU A 59 -18.25 -5.94 42.32
N THR A 60 -18.99 -7.04 42.51
CA THR A 60 -18.76 -8.27 41.73
C THR A 60 -19.03 -8.07 40.24
N GLU A 61 -20.11 -7.37 39.91
CA GLU A 61 -20.44 -7.06 38.51
C GLU A 61 -19.37 -6.14 37.87
N LYS A 62 -18.94 -5.10 38.59
CA LYS A 62 -17.87 -4.22 38.12
C LYS A 62 -16.55 -4.97 37.92
N ASN A 63 -16.20 -5.89 38.85
CA ASN A 63 -14.99 -6.71 38.69
C ASN A 63 -15.10 -7.62 37.46
N ARG A 64 -16.28 -8.21 37.23
CA ARG A 64 -16.50 -9.01 36.00
C ARG A 64 -16.33 -8.20 34.73
N GLN A 65 -16.92 -6.99 34.68
CA GLN A 65 -16.82 -6.09 33.55
C GLN A 65 -15.36 -5.63 33.33
N LEU A 66 -14.65 -5.30 34.40
CA LEU A 66 -13.25 -4.92 34.35
C LEU A 66 -12.38 -6.05 33.82
N GLN A 67 -12.61 -7.29 34.27
CA GLN A 67 -11.88 -8.46 33.79
C GLN A 67 -12.11 -8.67 32.28
N THR A 68 -13.37 -8.61 31.83
CA THR A 68 -13.68 -8.74 30.40
C THR A 68 -12.99 -7.66 29.57
N ALA A 69 -13.07 -6.39 30.01
CA ALA A 69 -12.41 -5.28 29.30
C ALA A 69 -10.86 -5.42 29.30
N TYR A 70 -10.30 -5.94 30.38
CA TYR A 70 -8.85 -6.20 30.46
C TYR A 70 -8.43 -7.30 29.46
N ASP A 71 -9.19 -8.39 29.39
CA ASP A 71 -8.90 -9.50 28.47
C ASP A 71 -9.03 -9.08 27.00
N GLU A 72 -10.06 -8.26 26.67
CA GLU A 72 -10.23 -7.66 25.33
C GLU A 72 -9.08 -6.72 24.99
N LEU A 73 -8.69 -5.86 25.91
CA LEU A 73 -7.56 -4.94 25.71
C LEU A 73 -6.25 -5.69 25.47
N LYS A 74 -6.00 -6.73 26.25
CA LYS A 74 -4.80 -7.58 26.11
C LYS A 74 -4.77 -8.27 24.75
N ALA A 75 -5.88 -8.84 24.31
CA ALA A 75 -5.98 -9.47 22.98
C ALA A 75 -5.76 -8.45 21.85
N ALA A 76 -6.32 -7.25 21.95
CA ALA A 76 -6.10 -6.18 20.98
C ALA A 76 -4.63 -5.72 20.95
N GLN A 77 -3.99 -5.62 22.11
CA GLN A 77 -2.58 -5.26 22.22
C GLN A 77 -1.67 -6.31 21.58
N GLU A 78 -1.92 -7.60 21.80
CA GLU A 78 -1.18 -8.70 21.17
C GLU A 78 -1.31 -8.66 19.64
N GLN A 79 -2.52 -8.41 19.11
CA GLN A 79 -2.77 -8.25 17.68
C GLN A 79 -2.02 -7.04 17.09
N LEU A 80 -1.96 -5.93 17.83
CA LEU A 80 -1.25 -4.72 17.40
C LEU A 80 0.26 -4.95 17.30
N ILE A 81 0.85 -5.61 18.29
CA ILE A 81 2.28 -5.96 18.30
C ILE A 81 2.62 -6.87 17.12
N GLU A 82 1.80 -7.89 16.86
CA GLU A 82 2.03 -8.80 15.74
C GLU A 82 1.89 -8.08 14.39
N LYS A 83 0.90 -7.19 14.26
CA LYS A 83 0.75 -6.35 13.06
C LYS A 83 1.97 -5.45 12.83
N GLU A 84 2.45 -4.76 13.87
CA GLU A 84 3.64 -3.91 13.77
C GLU A 84 4.90 -4.71 13.39
N ARG A 85 5.02 -5.93 13.91
CA ARG A 85 6.11 -6.83 13.54
C ARG A 85 6.05 -7.19 12.05
N LEU A 86 4.88 -7.62 11.56
CA LEU A 86 4.69 -7.97 10.15
C LEU A 86 4.93 -6.76 9.23
N GLU A 87 4.49 -5.57 9.61
CA GLU A 87 4.74 -4.34 8.85
C GLU A 87 6.24 -4.04 8.73
N LYS A 88 7.01 -4.25 9.81
CA LYS A 88 8.48 -4.09 9.76
C LYS A 88 9.17 -5.14 8.89
N GLU A 89 8.74 -6.39 8.95
CA GLU A 89 9.27 -7.45 8.09
C GLU A 89 9.00 -7.14 6.60
N LEU A 90 7.81 -6.64 6.27
CA LEU A 90 7.46 -6.20 4.92
C LEU A 90 8.24 -4.96 4.48
N GLN A 91 8.52 -4.02 5.38
CA GLN A 91 9.36 -2.86 5.07
C GLN A 91 10.80 -3.28 4.69
N VAL A 92 11.39 -4.22 5.43
CA VAL A 92 12.71 -4.78 5.08
C VAL A 92 12.68 -5.49 3.73
N ALA A 93 11.60 -6.23 3.44
CA ALA A 93 11.42 -6.86 2.12
C ALA A 93 11.33 -5.82 1.00
N ALA A 94 10.65 -4.70 1.23
CA ALA A 94 10.59 -3.58 0.29
C ALA A 94 11.96 -2.94 0.03
N GLU A 95 12.76 -2.72 1.07
CA GLU A 95 14.11 -2.19 0.96
C GLU A 95 15.02 -3.12 0.13
N ILE A 96 14.92 -4.45 0.38
CA ILE A 96 15.64 -5.46 -0.42
C ILE A 96 15.18 -5.42 -1.89
N GLN A 97 13.87 -5.37 -2.12
CA GLN A 97 13.31 -5.31 -3.47
C GLN A 97 13.76 -4.05 -4.22
N MET A 98 13.69 -2.89 -3.58
CA MET A 98 14.12 -1.64 -4.19
C MET A 98 15.62 -1.64 -4.50
N SER A 99 16.46 -2.38 -3.75
CA SER A 99 17.89 -2.53 -4.04
C SER A 99 18.20 -3.37 -5.30
N ILE A 100 17.21 -4.07 -5.86
CA ILE A 100 17.35 -4.77 -7.14
C ILE A 100 17.23 -3.79 -8.31
N LEU A 101 16.49 -2.70 -8.12
CA LEU A 101 16.27 -1.68 -9.14
C LEU A 101 17.44 -0.68 -9.16
N PRO A 102 17.72 -0.03 -10.31
CA PRO A 102 18.82 0.91 -10.40
C PRO A 102 18.58 2.17 -9.56
N ASP A 103 19.50 2.50 -8.67
CA ASP A 103 19.49 3.76 -7.91
C ASP A 103 19.71 4.98 -8.82
N VAL A 104 20.54 4.82 -9.84
CA VAL A 104 20.88 5.87 -10.80
C VAL A 104 20.89 5.26 -12.21
N LEU A 105 20.10 5.85 -13.09
CA LEU A 105 20.10 5.44 -14.49
C LEU A 105 21.31 6.02 -15.24
N PRO A 106 21.86 5.28 -16.20
CA PRO A 106 22.99 5.74 -17.01
C PRO A 106 22.61 6.96 -17.87
N SER A 107 23.57 7.80 -18.20
CA SER A 107 23.38 8.95 -19.09
C SER A 107 24.51 8.99 -20.12
N PRO A 108 24.51 8.09 -21.12
CA PRO A 108 25.49 8.06 -22.17
C PRO A 108 25.38 9.28 -23.10
N ASP A 109 26.44 9.54 -23.86
CA ASP A 109 26.42 10.62 -24.84
C ASP A 109 25.28 10.47 -25.84
N GLY A 110 24.50 11.52 -26.02
CA GLY A 110 23.37 11.56 -26.94
C GLY A 110 22.05 11.05 -26.39
N TYR A 111 22.01 10.44 -25.21
CA TYR A 111 20.79 9.92 -24.58
C TYR A 111 20.77 10.20 -23.09
N ASP A 112 19.59 10.34 -22.54
CA ASP A 112 19.35 10.23 -21.10
C ASP A 112 18.13 9.36 -20.82
N PHE A 113 18.16 8.74 -19.66
CA PHE A 113 17.09 7.87 -19.16
C PHE A 113 16.50 8.46 -17.90
N GLY A 114 15.21 8.22 -17.69
CA GLY A 114 14.50 8.60 -16.49
C GLY A 114 13.57 7.49 -16.09
N GLY A 115 13.44 7.24 -14.78
CA GLY A 115 12.59 6.19 -14.26
C GLY A 115 11.86 6.62 -12.99
N ARG A 116 10.67 6.09 -12.80
CA ARG A 116 9.86 6.30 -11.61
C ARG A 116 9.04 5.06 -11.31
N ILE A 117 9.00 4.66 -10.06
CA ILE A 117 8.19 3.55 -9.59
C ILE A 117 7.51 3.91 -8.27
N LEU A 118 6.25 3.55 -8.13
CA LEU A 118 5.48 3.68 -6.90
C LEU A 118 4.68 2.40 -6.67
N PRO A 119 5.08 1.55 -5.75
CA PRO A 119 4.30 0.38 -5.40
C PRO A 119 2.96 0.74 -4.73
N ALA A 120 1.88 0.00 -5.03
CA ALA A 120 0.58 0.15 -4.39
C ALA A 120 0.53 -0.39 -2.96
N ARG A 121 1.47 -1.28 -2.63
CA ARG A 121 1.67 -1.87 -1.29
C ARG A 121 3.12 -1.67 -0.86
N GLN A 122 3.51 -2.27 0.28
CA GLN A 122 4.91 -2.22 0.73
C GLN A 122 5.88 -2.83 -0.29
N VAL A 123 5.47 -3.91 -0.95
CA VAL A 123 6.22 -4.56 -2.04
C VAL A 123 5.33 -4.66 -3.28
N GLY A 124 5.92 -4.52 -4.46
CA GLY A 124 5.25 -4.47 -5.76
C GLY A 124 5.66 -5.60 -6.70
N GLY A 125 4.96 -5.68 -7.85
CA GLY A 125 5.29 -6.55 -8.96
C GLY A 125 6.06 -5.86 -10.07
N ASP A 126 5.97 -4.54 -10.13
CA ASP A 126 6.59 -3.71 -11.15
C ASP A 126 8.11 -3.62 -11.00
N PHE A 127 8.78 -3.47 -12.13
CA PHE A 127 10.22 -3.23 -12.18
C PHE A 127 10.63 -2.56 -13.48
N TYR A 128 11.78 -1.88 -13.46
CA TYR A 128 12.46 -1.38 -14.65
C TYR A 128 13.96 -1.43 -14.45
N ASP A 129 14.69 -1.42 -15.55
CA ASP A 129 16.15 -1.31 -15.54
C ASP A 129 16.70 -0.71 -16.84
N VAL A 130 17.89 -0.11 -16.75
CA VAL A 130 18.69 0.33 -17.88
C VAL A 130 20.14 0.01 -17.58
N PHE A 131 20.75 -0.84 -18.41
CA PHE A 131 22.10 -1.36 -18.16
C PHE A 131 22.93 -1.42 -19.43
N ASP A 132 24.26 -1.33 -19.27
CA ASP A 132 25.21 -1.37 -20.37
C ASP A 132 25.43 -2.82 -20.85
N LEU A 133 25.21 -3.06 -22.12
CA LEU A 133 25.49 -4.34 -22.80
C LEU A 133 26.87 -4.35 -23.46
N GLY A 134 27.65 -3.29 -23.30
CA GLY A 134 28.90 -3.11 -24.03
C GLY A 134 28.72 -2.72 -25.51
N ASN A 135 29.82 -2.41 -26.18
CA ASN A 135 29.85 -2.06 -27.60
C ASN A 135 28.89 -0.92 -28.01
N GLY A 136 28.62 0.03 -27.11
CA GLY A 136 27.70 1.14 -27.35
C GLY A 136 26.23 0.76 -27.39
N LYS A 137 25.83 -0.30 -26.71
CA LYS A 137 24.44 -0.76 -26.62
C LYS A 137 23.92 -0.72 -25.17
N MET A 138 22.70 -0.32 -25.01
CA MET A 138 22.01 -0.26 -23.71
C MET A 138 20.83 -1.21 -23.70
N GLY A 139 20.75 -2.08 -22.68
CA GLY A 139 19.55 -2.83 -22.36
C GLY A 139 18.53 -1.94 -21.65
N VAL A 140 17.29 -2.02 -22.03
CA VAL A 140 16.17 -1.25 -21.46
C VAL A 140 15.03 -2.21 -21.14
N LEU A 141 14.59 -2.22 -19.90
CA LEU A 141 13.64 -3.18 -19.38
C LEU A 141 12.55 -2.49 -18.55
N ILE A 142 11.30 -2.87 -18.79
CA ILE A 142 10.16 -2.59 -17.91
C ILE A 142 9.26 -3.81 -17.86
N GLY A 143 8.70 -4.11 -16.71
CA GLY A 143 7.80 -5.26 -16.54
C GLY A 143 6.88 -5.11 -15.34
N ASP A 144 5.82 -5.90 -15.36
CA ASP A 144 4.80 -5.98 -14.32
C ASP A 144 4.38 -7.44 -14.10
N VAL A 145 4.43 -7.88 -12.85
CA VAL A 145 4.08 -9.24 -12.42
C VAL A 145 2.63 -9.27 -11.95
N SER A 146 1.89 -10.24 -12.45
CA SER A 146 0.53 -10.54 -11.98
C SER A 146 0.47 -10.73 -10.47
N ASP A 147 -0.68 -10.42 -9.87
CA ASP A 147 -0.91 -10.40 -8.43
C ASP A 147 -0.11 -9.30 -7.69
N LYS A 148 -0.16 -9.28 -6.36
CA LYS A 148 0.43 -8.21 -5.53
C LYS A 148 0.99 -8.75 -4.23
N GLY A 149 1.99 -8.06 -3.70
CA GLY A 149 2.60 -8.37 -2.43
C GLY A 149 3.81 -9.31 -2.55
N VAL A 150 4.14 -10.03 -1.48
CA VAL A 150 5.40 -10.80 -1.39
C VAL A 150 5.59 -11.82 -2.51
N PRO A 151 4.57 -12.62 -2.92
CA PRO A 151 4.76 -13.56 -4.02
C PRO A 151 5.14 -12.86 -5.34
N SER A 152 4.47 -11.76 -5.68
CA SER A 152 4.76 -10.95 -6.87
C SER A 152 6.18 -10.36 -6.82
N ALA A 153 6.58 -9.83 -5.66
CA ALA A 153 7.93 -9.28 -5.46
C ALA A 153 9.05 -10.32 -5.66
N ILE A 154 8.85 -11.56 -5.19
CA ILE A 154 9.81 -12.66 -5.39
C ILE A 154 9.86 -13.05 -6.87
N PHE A 155 8.70 -13.13 -7.53
CA PHE A 155 8.65 -13.46 -8.96
C PHE A 155 9.31 -12.36 -9.80
N MET A 156 9.08 -11.08 -9.46
CA MET A 156 9.74 -9.92 -10.06
C MET A 156 11.25 -10.03 -10.00
N ALA A 157 11.81 -10.25 -8.79
CA ALA A 157 13.25 -10.37 -8.59
C ALA A 157 13.85 -11.48 -9.46
N ARG A 158 13.15 -12.61 -9.59
CA ARG A 158 13.57 -13.72 -10.45
C ARG A 158 13.49 -13.38 -11.92
N ALA A 159 12.38 -12.80 -12.38
CA ALA A 159 12.20 -12.40 -13.78
C ALA A 159 13.26 -11.38 -14.19
N HIS A 160 13.49 -10.36 -13.37
CA HIS A 160 14.53 -9.36 -13.57
C HIS A 160 15.93 -10.00 -13.71
N ALA A 161 16.33 -10.85 -12.74
CA ALA A 161 17.63 -11.51 -12.77
C ALA A 161 17.82 -12.41 -14.00
N LEU A 162 16.78 -13.14 -14.41
CA LEU A 162 16.83 -13.96 -15.62
C LEU A 162 16.97 -13.12 -16.88
N ILE A 163 16.25 -11.99 -17.00
CA ILE A 163 16.36 -11.11 -18.17
C ILE A 163 17.77 -10.53 -18.27
N ILE A 164 18.34 -10.03 -17.17
CA ILE A 164 19.72 -9.52 -17.15
C ILE A 164 20.72 -10.60 -17.57
N ALA A 165 20.62 -11.81 -17.01
CA ALA A 165 21.53 -12.91 -17.32
C ALA A 165 21.45 -13.37 -18.77
N GLU A 166 20.25 -13.40 -19.36
CA GLU A 166 20.09 -13.77 -20.78
C GLU A 166 20.47 -12.61 -21.72
N ALA A 167 20.36 -11.37 -21.29
CA ALA A 167 20.79 -10.20 -22.05
C ALA A 167 22.31 -10.17 -22.29
N ASP A 168 23.10 -10.71 -21.37
CA ASP A 168 24.56 -10.88 -21.55
C ASP A 168 24.90 -11.87 -22.67
N ASN A 169 24.00 -12.80 -22.96
CA ASN A 169 24.21 -13.86 -23.95
C ASN A 169 23.66 -13.53 -25.35
N SER A 170 22.74 -12.56 -25.44
CA SER A 170 22.08 -12.22 -26.71
C SER A 170 21.67 -10.77 -26.79
N THR A 171 21.92 -10.14 -27.92
CA THR A 171 21.46 -8.78 -28.26
C THR A 171 20.09 -8.77 -28.97
N SER A 172 19.46 -9.92 -29.20
CA SER A 172 18.11 -10.01 -29.77
C SER A 172 17.08 -9.97 -28.64
N PRO A 173 16.27 -8.91 -28.51
CA PRO A 173 15.27 -8.81 -27.46
C PRO A 173 14.30 -9.99 -27.39
N GLY A 174 13.82 -10.44 -28.54
CA GLY A 174 12.92 -11.59 -28.61
C GLY A 174 13.57 -12.91 -28.19
N ALA A 175 14.85 -13.13 -28.53
CA ALA A 175 15.58 -14.32 -28.08
C ALA A 175 15.72 -14.33 -26.54
N VAL A 176 16.07 -13.20 -25.94
CA VAL A 176 16.17 -13.05 -24.48
C VAL A 176 14.83 -13.41 -23.80
N LEU A 177 13.73 -12.78 -24.23
CA LEU A 177 12.42 -13.05 -23.60
C LEU A 177 11.96 -14.50 -23.82
N ARG A 178 12.25 -15.16 -24.95
CA ARG A 178 11.94 -16.58 -25.15
C ARG A 178 12.73 -17.47 -24.19
N MET A 179 14.03 -17.24 -24.01
CA MET A 179 14.86 -18.00 -23.05
C MET A 179 14.36 -17.81 -21.61
N VAL A 180 14.04 -16.56 -21.23
CA VAL A 180 13.45 -16.27 -19.91
C VAL A 180 12.14 -17.01 -19.71
N ASN A 181 11.25 -17.01 -20.71
CA ASN A 181 10.00 -17.76 -20.65
C ASN A 181 10.24 -19.26 -20.44
N GLU A 182 11.20 -19.83 -21.16
CA GLU A 182 11.58 -21.25 -21.01
C GLU A 182 12.07 -21.56 -19.60
N HIS A 183 12.89 -20.69 -19.02
CA HIS A 183 13.34 -20.82 -17.62
C HIS A 183 12.18 -20.72 -16.63
N ILE A 184 11.27 -19.75 -16.80
CA ILE A 184 10.12 -19.57 -15.91
C ILE A 184 9.19 -20.79 -15.98
N THR A 185 8.80 -21.22 -17.17
CA THR A 185 7.85 -22.34 -17.35
C THR A 185 8.40 -23.70 -16.90
N ARG A 186 9.73 -23.92 -17.00
CA ARG A 186 10.37 -25.13 -16.47
C ARG A 186 10.43 -25.20 -14.96
N LEU A 187 10.59 -24.06 -14.29
CA LEU A 187 10.85 -24.01 -12.86
C LEU A 187 9.58 -23.94 -12.02
N GLU A 188 8.45 -23.59 -12.61
CA GLU A 188 7.24 -23.34 -11.83
C GLU A 188 5.98 -24.03 -12.36
N LYS A 189 5.23 -24.51 -11.35
CA LYS A 189 3.79 -24.77 -11.45
C LYS A 189 2.97 -23.57 -10.93
N SER A 190 3.57 -22.39 -10.88
CA SER A 190 2.94 -21.15 -10.39
C SER A 190 1.94 -20.65 -11.44
N THR A 191 0.86 -20.05 -10.98
CA THR A 191 -0.10 -19.35 -11.82
C THR A 191 0.32 -17.90 -12.12
N GLN A 192 1.48 -17.46 -11.63
CA GLN A 192 1.99 -16.11 -11.83
C GLN A 192 2.63 -15.98 -13.21
N PHE A 193 2.47 -14.80 -13.79
CA PHE A 193 3.05 -14.42 -15.07
C PHE A 193 3.59 -12.98 -14.98
N VAL A 194 4.40 -12.60 -15.94
CA VAL A 194 4.93 -11.25 -16.04
C VAL A 194 4.73 -10.68 -17.43
N THR A 195 4.18 -9.49 -17.52
CA THR A 195 4.23 -8.69 -18.73
C THR A 195 5.56 -7.95 -18.77
N ALA A 196 6.25 -7.94 -19.89
CA ALA A 196 7.54 -7.29 -20.01
C ALA A 196 7.74 -6.68 -21.39
N LEU A 197 8.50 -5.58 -21.43
CA LEU A 197 9.13 -5.04 -22.60
C LEU A 197 10.63 -5.02 -22.33
N TYR A 198 11.39 -5.70 -23.16
CA TYR A 198 12.85 -5.63 -23.20
C TYR A 198 13.31 -5.11 -24.53
N GLY A 199 14.22 -4.15 -24.52
CA GLY A 199 14.77 -3.57 -25.74
C GLY A 199 16.26 -3.30 -25.64
N VAL A 200 16.89 -3.17 -26.82
CA VAL A 200 18.30 -2.83 -26.99
C VAL A 200 18.38 -1.55 -27.80
N LEU A 201 18.95 -0.51 -27.19
CA LEU A 201 19.26 0.76 -27.84
C LEU A 201 20.72 0.75 -28.31
N ASP A 202 20.93 0.88 -29.60
CA ASP A 202 22.24 1.14 -30.18
C ASP A 202 22.53 2.65 -30.17
N LEU A 203 23.49 3.07 -29.35
CA LEU A 203 23.79 4.48 -29.12
C LEU A 203 24.43 5.17 -30.36
N LEU A 204 24.99 4.40 -31.29
CA LEU A 204 25.63 4.95 -32.49
C LEU A 204 24.61 5.21 -33.60
N THR A 205 23.68 4.30 -33.79
CA THR A 205 22.68 4.38 -34.86
C THR A 205 21.36 5.02 -34.42
N GLY A 206 21.09 5.02 -33.10
CA GLY A 206 19.80 5.40 -32.52
C GLY A 206 18.69 4.38 -32.75
N GLU A 207 19.03 3.18 -33.20
CA GLU A 207 18.10 2.11 -33.37
C GLU A 207 17.72 1.50 -32.00
N PHE A 208 16.44 1.45 -31.71
CA PHE A 208 15.88 0.78 -30.56
C PHE A 208 15.06 -0.42 -31.02
N SER A 209 15.65 -1.61 -30.92
CA SER A 209 14.99 -2.88 -31.18
C SER A 209 14.41 -3.42 -29.89
N TYR A 210 13.15 -3.83 -29.88
CA TYR A 210 12.49 -4.29 -28.67
C TYR A 210 11.55 -5.47 -28.93
N ALA A 211 11.33 -6.26 -27.90
CA ALA A 211 10.32 -7.30 -27.84
C ALA A 211 9.38 -7.05 -26.68
N ARG A 212 8.09 -7.33 -26.90
CA ARG A 212 7.04 -7.10 -25.94
C ARG A 212 6.29 -8.40 -25.65
N ALA A 213 6.30 -8.79 -24.38
CA ALA A 213 5.60 -9.97 -23.86
C ALA A 213 4.32 -9.53 -23.13
N GLY A 214 3.27 -9.14 -23.87
CA GLY A 214 1.98 -8.74 -23.31
C GLY A 214 1.96 -7.39 -22.58
N HIS A 215 3.08 -6.67 -22.55
CA HIS A 215 3.21 -5.37 -21.85
C HIS A 215 2.57 -4.23 -22.64
N GLU A 216 2.27 -3.08 -21.98
CA GLU A 216 1.72 -1.89 -22.63
C GLU A 216 2.65 -1.36 -23.74
N PRO A 217 2.13 -1.02 -24.94
CA PRO A 217 2.93 -0.42 -25.98
C PRO A 217 3.43 0.97 -25.62
N PRO A 218 4.72 1.29 -25.88
CA PRO A 218 5.28 2.60 -25.60
C PRO A 218 4.62 3.75 -26.36
N LEU A 219 4.75 4.96 -25.80
CA LEU A 219 4.39 6.22 -26.46
C LEU A 219 5.65 6.94 -26.92
N LEU A 220 5.64 7.44 -28.12
CA LEU A 220 6.73 8.21 -28.71
C LEU A 220 6.26 9.63 -29.05
N ILE A 221 7.04 10.63 -28.61
CA ILE A 221 6.98 11.97 -29.16
C ILE A 221 8.03 12.05 -30.25
N GLY A 222 7.60 12.19 -31.50
CA GLY A 222 8.48 12.34 -32.65
C GLY A 222 9.04 13.76 -32.82
N GLU A 223 9.84 13.95 -33.85
CA GLU A 223 10.46 15.24 -34.19
C GLU A 223 9.43 16.37 -34.41
N ARG A 224 8.23 16.05 -34.86
CA ARG A 224 7.14 17.01 -35.11
C ARG A 224 6.33 17.37 -33.87
N GLY A 225 6.60 16.71 -32.74
CA GLY A 225 5.88 16.91 -31.47
C GLY A 225 4.54 16.18 -31.40
N ASP A 226 4.24 15.31 -32.35
CA ASP A 226 3.08 14.42 -32.30
C ASP A 226 3.38 13.25 -31.36
N VAL A 227 2.38 12.92 -30.52
CA VAL A 227 2.45 11.78 -29.60
C VAL A 227 1.66 10.63 -30.20
N HIS A 228 2.34 9.53 -30.44
CA HIS A 228 1.70 8.34 -30.95
C HIS A 228 2.13 7.08 -30.19
N ARG A 229 1.21 6.14 -30.09
CA ARG A 229 1.47 4.80 -29.60
C ARG A 229 2.25 4.04 -30.64
N LEU A 230 3.33 3.36 -30.26
CA LEU A 230 4.07 2.55 -31.22
C LEU A 230 3.19 1.45 -31.81
N PRO A 231 3.42 1.06 -33.08
CA PRO A 231 2.78 -0.12 -33.66
C PRO A 231 2.98 -1.34 -32.76
N HIS A 232 1.94 -2.17 -32.64
CA HIS A 232 1.98 -3.33 -31.77
C HIS A 232 1.11 -4.46 -32.33
N GLU A 233 1.60 -5.68 -32.12
CA GLU A 233 0.90 -6.92 -32.40
C GLU A 233 0.54 -7.61 -31.06
N PRO A 234 -0.41 -8.56 -31.05
CA PRO A 234 -0.68 -9.37 -29.87
C PRO A 234 0.57 -10.09 -29.38
N GLY A 235 0.88 -9.98 -28.09
CA GLY A 235 1.95 -10.70 -27.41
C GLY A 235 1.42 -11.40 -26.17
N MET A 236 2.10 -12.47 -25.75
CA MET A 236 1.76 -13.23 -24.55
C MET A 236 2.70 -12.87 -23.40
N ALA A 237 2.17 -12.79 -22.17
CA ALA A 237 3.00 -12.62 -20.97
C ALA A 237 3.90 -13.84 -20.73
N LEU A 238 5.07 -13.63 -20.11
CA LEU A 238 6.02 -14.68 -19.77
C LEU A 238 5.47 -15.55 -18.63
N GLY A 239 5.68 -16.84 -18.72
CA GLY A 239 5.30 -17.82 -17.69
C GLY A 239 3.93 -18.47 -17.87
N LEU A 240 3.14 -18.05 -18.88
CA LEU A 240 1.82 -18.64 -19.14
C LEU A 240 1.87 -19.87 -20.02
N TRP A 241 2.70 -19.86 -21.08
CA TRP A 241 2.75 -20.89 -22.11
C TRP A 241 4.20 -21.17 -22.52
N GLU A 242 4.52 -22.43 -22.84
CA GLU A 242 5.84 -22.78 -23.37
C GLU A 242 6.08 -22.13 -24.74
N ASP A 243 5.12 -22.29 -25.65
CA ASP A 243 5.14 -21.63 -26.97
C ASP A 243 4.50 -20.25 -26.85
N MET A 244 5.32 -19.20 -26.96
CA MET A 244 4.84 -17.82 -26.79
C MET A 244 4.95 -17.01 -28.07
N LEU A 245 3.98 -16.13 -28.26
CA LEU A 245 4.03 -15.07 -29.26
C LEU A 245 4.60 -13.81 -28.65
N LEU A 246 5.60 -13.24 -29.31
CA LEU A 246 6.18 -11.95 -28.96
C LEU A 246 5.89 -10.93 -30.06
N ASP A 247 5.63 -9.70 -29.66
CA ASP A 247 5.58 -8.55 -30.54
C ASP A 247 6.99 -7.95 -30.63
N GLU A 248 7.66 -8.14 -31.76
CA GLU A 248 9.05 -7.71 -31.99
C GLU A 248 9.07 -6.59 -33.02
N ASN A 249 9.68 -5.45 -32.65
CA ASN A 249 9.74 -4.27 -33.47
C ASN A 249 11.08 -3.54 -33.35
N SER A 250 11.36 -2.67 -34.30
CA SER A 250 12.48 -1.74 -34.25
C SER A 250 12.05 -0.35 -34.69
N ILE A 251 12.57 0.66 -34.00
CA ILE A 251 12.34 2.08 -34.33
C ILE A 251 13.65 2.83 -34.25
N ARG A 252 13.74 3.95 -34.93
CA ARG A 252 14.86 4.87 -34.76
C ARG A 252 14.44 6.03 -33.88
N LEU A 253 15.17 6.22 -32.77
CA LEU A 253 15.01 7.38 -31.90
C LEU A 253 15.80 8.55 -32.50
N ALA A 254 15.07 9.45 -33.17
CA ALA A 254 15.67 10.63 -33.74
C ALA A 254 16.00 11.66 -32.64
N LYS A 255 16.97 12.54 -32.91
CA LYS A 255 17.32 13.62 -31.97
C LYS A 255 16.10 14.45 -31.57
N GLY A 256 15.93 14.69 -30.27
CA GLY A 256 14.80 15.40 -29.68
C GLY A 256 13.52 14.57 -29.57
N SER A 257 13.58 13.25 -29.80
CA SER A 257 12.45 12.36 -29.49
C SER A 257 12.46 11.91 -28.05
N LEU A 258 11.29 11.68 -27.48
CA LEU A 258 11.08 11.13 -26.15
C LEU A 258 10.20 9.88 -26.24
N LEU A 259 10.76 8.73 -25.86
CA LEU A 259 10.04 7.47 -25.74
C LEU A 259 9.65 7.27 -24.27
N VAL A 260 8.39 6.94 -24.01
CA VAL A 260 7.88 6.67 -22.67
C VAL A 260 7.25 5.28 -22.63
N MET A 261 7.73 4.45 -21.73
CA MET A 261 7.19 3.15 -21.36
C MET A 261 6.53 3.24 -19.99
N PHE A 262 5.47 2.48 -19.76
CA PHE A 262 4.70 2.54 -18.51
C PHE A 262 3.95 1.23 -18.28
N THR A 263 3.62 0.95 -17.02
CA THR A 263 2.75 -0.15 -16.62
C THR A 263 1.28 0.28 -16.61
N ASP A 264 0.37 -0.68 -16.64
CA ASP A 264 -1.08 -0.42 -16.70
C ASP A 264 -1.61 0.35 -15.48
N GLY A 265 -0.93 0.26 -14.32
CA GLY A 265 -1.27 1.09 -13.16
C GLY A 265 -1.28 2.59 -13.46
N MET A 266 -0.57 3.05 -14.49
CA MET A 266 -0.67 4.45 -14.92
C MET A 266 -1.98 4.75 -15.64
N THR A 267 -2.46 3.87 -16.51
CA THR A 267 -3.73 4.05 -17.24
C THR A 267 -4.94 3.78 -16.37
N ASP A 268 -4.82 2.83 -15.45
CA ASP A 268 -5.91 2.33 -14.62
C ASP A 268 -6.09 3.10 -13.31
N CYS A 269 -5.11 3.96 -12.94
CA CYS A 269 -5.21 4.86 -11.80
C CYS A 269 -6.52 5.66 -11.86
N ARG A 270 -7.27 5.70 -10.75
CA ARG A 270 -8.61 6.30 -10.69
C ARG A 270 -8.64 7.57 -9.86
N ASP A 271 -9.50 8.50 -10.29
CA ASP A 271 -9.88 9.65 -9.49
C ASP A 271 -10.84 9.26 -8.35
N PRO A 272 -11.21 10.17 -7.42
CA PRO A 272 -12.18 9.89 -6.36
C PRO A 272 -13.59 9.49 -6.84
N ASN A 273 -13.91 9.71 -8.10
CA ASN A 273 -15.18 9.31 -8.74
C ASN A 273 -15.07 7.94 -9.42
N GLY A 274 -13.89 7.29 -9.39
CA GLY A 274 -13.65 6.00 -10.02
C GLY A 274 -13.35 6.07 -11.52
N VAL A 275 -13.12 7.25 -12.09
CA VAL A 275 -12.78 7.41 -13.51
C VAL A 275 -11.30 7.11 -13.71
N PRO A 276 -10.90 6.26 -14.69
CA PRO A 276 -9.50 5.98 -14.95
C PRO A 276 -8.77 7.17 -15.58
N PHE A 277 -7.47 7.28 -15.32
CA PHE A 277 -6.61 8.30 -15.93
C PHE A 277 -6.60 8.19 -17.46
N GLY A 278 -6.33 7.00 -17.94
CA GLY A 278 -6.45 6.62 -19.34
C GLY A 278 -5.33 7.15 -20.24
N LEU A 279 -5.19 6.51 -21.38
CA LEU A 279 -4.11 6.77 -22.35
C LEU A 279 -4.14 8.21 -22.93
N GLU A 280 -5.32 8.77 -23.11
CA GLU A 280 -5.43 10.11 -23.74
C GLU A 280 -4.87 11.21 -22.84
N ARG A 281 -5.04 11.12 -21.51
CA ARG A 281 -4.42 12.08 -20.58
C ARG A 281 -2.91 11.95 -20.54
N ILE A 282 -2.37 10.73 -20.65
CA ILE A 282 -0.92 10.51 -20.78
C ILE A 282 -0.42 11.24 -22.04
N LYS A 283 -1.06 11.02 -23.20
CA LYS A 283 -0.68 11.67 -24.46
C LYS A 283 -0.76 13.20 -24.39
N GLU A 284 -1.81 13.74 -23.79
CA GLU A 284 -1.95 15.20 -23.61
C GLU A 284 -0.81 15.76 -22.75
N THR A 285 -0.51 15.12 -21.61
CA THR A 285 0.59 15.54 -20.75
C THR A 285 1.92 15.46 -21.48
N MET A 286 2.16 14.39 -22.24
CA MET A 286 3.42 14.19 -22.99
C MET A 286 3.70 15.30 -23.99
N LYS A 287 2.72 15.95 -24.60
CA LYS A 287 2.93 17.03 -25.58
C LYS A 287 3.83 18.15 -25.06
N GLU A 288 3.82 18.39 -23.75
CA GLU A 288 4.58 19.44 -23.08
C GLU A 288 6.00 18.98 -22.66
N LEU A 289 6.31 17.66 -22.79
CA LEU A 289 7.50 17.08 -22.17
C LEU A 289 8.70 16.93 -23.10
N ARG A 290 8.52 17.17 -24.39
CA ARG A 290 9.54 16.89 -25.42
C ARG A 290 10.91 17.49 -25.14
N SER A 291 10.97 18.70 -24.57
CA SER A 291 12.21 19.42 -24.31
C SER A 291 12.81 19.12 -22.94
N LEU A 292 12.13 18.31 -22.13
CA LEU A 292 12.59 17.97 -20.78
C LEU A 292 13.57 16.79 -20.81
N PRO A 293 14.55 16.77 -19.90
CA PRO A 293 15.31 15.56 -19.61
C PRO A 293 14.37 14.40 -19.25
N ALA A 294 14.76 13.16 -19.54
CA ALA A 294 13.92 11.99 -19.35
C ALA A 294 13.39 11.85 -17.90
N GLN A 295 14.25 12.09 -16.89
CA GLN A 295 13.82 12.07 -15.48
C GLN A 295 12.77 13.14 -15.18
N ALA A 296 12.95 14.36 -15.66
CA ALA A 296 11.99 15.44 -15.47
C ALA A 296 10.65 15.16 -16.18
N ALA A 297 10.69 14.47 -17.32
CA ALA A 297 9.49 14.01 -18.02
C ALA A 297 8.73 12.95 -17.18
N CYS A 298 9.43 11.96 -16.63
CA CYS A 298 8.83 10.98 -15.70
C CYS A 298 8.22 11.65 -14.45
N ASP A 299 8.95 12.57 -13.83
CA ASP A 299 8.49 13.28 -12.64
C ASP A 299 7.24 14.12 -12.93
N ARG A 300 7.17 14.75 -14.10
CA ARG A 300 5.99 15.52 -14.52
C ARG A 300 4.77 14.65 -14.80
N LEU A 301 4.95 13.55 -15.53
CA LEU A 301 3.87 12.57 -15.75
C LEU A 301 3.36 12.01 -14.43
N PHE A 302 4.27 11.63 -13.55
CA PHE A 302 3.95 11.11 -12.23
C PHE A 302 3.19 12.13 -11.37
N SER A 303 3.65 13.38 -11.31
CA SER A 303 2.95 14.43 -10.55
C SER A 303 1.53 14.68 -11.10
N THR A 304 1.36 14.69 -12.43
CA THR A 304 0.04 14.84 -13.06
C THR A 304 -0.89 13.69 -12.70
N LEU A 305 -0.37 12.45 -12.61
CA LEU A 305 -1.14 11.29 -12.17
C LEU A 305 -1.57 11.42 -10.71
N MET A 306 -0.65 11.82 -9.82
CA MET A 306 -0.94 12.01 -8.39
C MET A 306 -1.96 13.12 -8.14
N ASP A 307 -1.86 14.23 -8.88
CA ASP A 307 -2.84 15.31 -8.84
C ASP A 307 -4.23 14.84 -9.28
N TYR A 308 -4.28 13.98 -10.32
CA TYR A 308 -5.52 13.38 -10.81
C TYR A 308 -6.13 12.40 -9.79
N GLN A 309 -5.31 11.54 -9.19
CA GLN A 309 -5.72 10.58 -8.16
C GLN A 309 -6.31 11.29 -6.93
N ASN A 310 -5.79 12.47 -6.58
CA ASN A 310 -6.32 13.37 -5.54
C ASN A 310 -6.72 12.64 -4.24
N GLY A 311 -5.86 11.77 -3.76
CA GLY A 311 -6.05 11.00 -2.51
C GLY A 311 -6.95 9.75 -2.64
N ALA A 312 -7.41 9.39 -3.83
CA ALA A 312 -8.04 8.09 -4.07
C ALA A 312 -7.01 6.97 -3.79
N LYS A 313 -7.53 5.79 -3.44
CA LYS A 313 -6.66 4.65 -3.16
C LYS A 313 -5.93 4.21 -4.43
N GLN A 314 -4.63 3.99 -4.31
CA GLN A 314 -3.86 3.36 -5.38
C GLN A 314 -4.16 1.85 -5.40
N ASP A 315 -4.64 1.38 -6.54
CA ASP A 315 -5.04 -0.02 -6.71
C ASP A 315 -3.94 -0.86 -7.34
N ASP A 316 -3.02 -0.27 -8.13
CA ASP A 316 -1.90 -0.94 -8.78
C ASP A 316 -0.58 -0.20 -8.65
N ASP A 317 0.54 -0.94 -8.86
CA ASP A 317 1.86 -0.35 -8.96
C ASP A 317 1.92 0.58 -10.17
N VAL A 318 2.66 1.67 -10.08
CA VAL A 318 2.82 2.65 -11.16
C VAL A 318 4.29 2.77 -11.50
N THR A 319 4.65 2.41 -12.73
CA THR A 319 6.03 2.49 -13.21
C THR A 319 6.10 3.24 -14.52
N LEU A 320 7.10 4.11 -14.61
CA LEU A 320 7.46 4.89 -15.80
C LEU A 320 8.93 4.71 -16.10
N LEU A 321 9.26 4.57 -17.37
CA LEU A 321 10.62 4.58 -17.88
C LEU A 321 10.67 5.39 -19.18
N ALA A 322 11.58 6.35 -19.28
CA ALA A 322 11.70 7.22 -20.43
C ALA A 322 13.10 7.21 -21.02
N ILE A 323 13.19 7.35 -22.34
CA ILE A 323 14.42 7.56 -23.10
C ILE A 323 14.29 8.87 -23.87
N HIS A 324 15.20 9.81 -23.67
CA HIS A 324 15.29 11.05 -24.42
C HIS A 324 16.54 11.06 -25.29
N ALA A 325 16.38 11.20 -26.58
CA ALA A 325 17.48 11.40 -27.55
C ALA A 325 17.83 12.87 -27.60
N LYS A 326 19.06 13.24 -27.15
CA LYS A 326 19.54 14.63 -27.02
C LYS A 326 19.93 15.28 -28.36
#